data_dd34ac96307eeb571e79c8b65cbfb6fb
#
_entry.id   dd34ac96307eeb571e79c8b65cbfb6fb
#
_cell.length_a   1.000
_cell.length_b   1.000
_cell.length_c   1.000
_cell.angle_alpha   90.00
_cell.angle_beta   90.00
_cell.angle_gamma   90.00
#
_symmetry.space_group_name_H-M   'P 1'
#
loop_
_entity.id
_entity.type
_entity.pdbx_description
1 polymer ?
#
loop_
_entity_poly.entity_id
_entity_poly.type
_entity_poly.pdbx_seq_one_letter_code
_entity_poly.pdbx_strand_id
1 'polypeptide(L)'
;MSKYILIASMDIDPEKEDLFNEVYDTEHIPAILNVPGVINVERLKSQTMKMNFGGQVRDMDTSQEPTYTAIYRIEGPEVLETSEWGKAVETGRWPDEVRPYTSNRQFVLRKMME
;
A
#
# COMPACT_ATOMS: atom_id res chain seq x y z
N MET A 1 -3.76 17.25 -10.95
CA MET A 1 -3.28 17.15 -9.56
C MET A 1 -4.14 16.14 -8.82
N SER A 2 -3.52 15.20 -8.13
CA SER A 2 -4.26 14.18 -7.41
C SER A 2 -4.81 14.75 -6.12
N LYS A 3 -6.09 14.46 -5.84
CA LYS A 3 -6.76 14.90 -4.61
C LYS A 3 -7.08 13.72 -3.70
N TYR A 4 -6.87 12.50 -4.16
CA TYR A 4 -7.24 11.30 -3.43
C TYR A 4 -6.05 10.36 -3.31
N ILE A 5 -5.99 9.68 -2.17
CA ILE A 5 -4.93 8.73 -1.87
C ILE A 5 -5.57 7.46 -1.34
N LEU A 6 -5.25 6.33 -1.98
CA LEU A 6 -5.54 5.01 -1.41
C LEU A 6 -4.30 4.57 -0.63
N ILE A 7 -4.49 4.20 0.61
CA ILE A 7 -3.42 3.68 1.47
C ILE A 7 -3.72 2.21 1.72
N ALA A 8 -2.85 1.34 1.19
CA ALA A 8 -3.00 -0.10 1.35
C ALA A 8 -1.85 -0.61 2.22
N SER A 9 -2.19 -1.19 3.37
CA SER A 9 -1.19 -1.68 4.32
C SER A 9 -1.41 -3.16 4.59
N MET A 10 -0.33 -3.90 4.86
CA MET A 10 -0.41 -5.33 5.12
C MET A 10 0.87 -5.88 5.71
N ASP A 11 0.73 -7.06 6.33
CA ASP A 11 1.85 -7.89 6.70
C ASP A 11 2.01 -9.01 5.69
N ILE A 12 3.19 -9.60 5.64
CA ILE A 12 3.49 -10.72 4.77
C ILE A 12 4.15 -11.83 5.60
N ASP A 13 3.84 -13.08 5.26
CA ASP A 13 4.52 -14.23 5.82
C ASP A 13 6.04 -14.06 5.61
N PRO A 14 6.86 -14.18 6.67
CA PRO A 14 8.31 -13.97 6.55
C PRO A 14 8.99 -14.81 5.48
N GLU A 15 8.49 -16.01 5.21
CA GLU A 15 9.05 -16.89 4.17
C GLU A 15 8.76 -16.37 2.77
N LYS A 16 7.80 -15.45 2.62
CA LYS A 16 7.40 -14.90 1.34
C LYS A 16 7.83 -13.45 1.16
N GLU A 17 8.55 -12.89 2.13
CA GLU A 17 8.87 -11.46 2.12
C GLU A 17 9.68 -11.04 0.90
N ASP A 18 10.70 -11.82 0.52
CA ASP A 18 11.52 -11.50 -0.64
C ASP A 18 10.68 -11.53 -1.92
N LEU A 19 9.85 -12.55 -2.07
CA LEU A 19 8.96 -12.66 -3.21
C LEU A 19 7.94 -11.52 -3.24
N PHE A 20 7.38 -11.19 -2.08
CA PHE A 20 6.43 -10.08 -1.93
C PHE A 20 7.04 -8.78 -2.47
N ASN A 21 8.26 -8.46 -2.04
CA ASN A 21 8.92 -7.24 -2.46
C ASN A 21 9.24 -7.25 -3.97
N GLU A 22 9.74 -8.38 -4.47
CA GLU A 22 10.04 -8.50 -5.90
C GLU A 22 8.80 -8.33 -6.75
N VAL A 23 7.74 -9.07 -6.45
CA VAL A 23 6.51 -9.04 -7.24
C VAL A 23 5.83 -7.68 -7.13
N TYR A 24 5.82 -7.09 -5.94
CA TYR A 24 5.22 -5.77 -5.75
C TYR A 24 5.89 -4.74 -6.65
N ASP A 25 7.23 -4.72 -6.64
CA ASP A 25 7.99 -3.70 -7.37
C ASP A 25 8.05 -3.95 -8.88
N THR A 26 8.13 -5.22 -9.30
CA THR A 26 8.37 -5.53 -10.71
C THR A 26 7.11 -5.90 -11.50
N GLU A 27 6.03 -6.27 -10.83
CA GLU A 27 4.81 -6.72 -11.50
C GLU A 27 3.57 -5.94 -11.06
N HIS A 28 3.33 -5.83 -9.77
CA HIS A 28 2.10 -5.24 -9.23
C HIS A 28 2.03 -3.74 -9.47
N ILE A 29 3.04 -3.00 -9.05
CA ILE A 29 3.08 -1.55 -9.26
C ILE A 29 3.08 -1.18 -10.74
N PRO A 30 3.93 -1.80 -11.60
CA PRO A 30 3.90 -1.45 -13.02
C PRO A 30 2.53 -1.66 -13.67
N ALA A 31 1.83 -2.74 -13.29
CA ALA A 31 0.48 -2.99 -13.81
C ALA A 31 -0.49 -1.89 -13.36
N ILE A 32 -0.43 -1.51 -12.09
CA ILE A 32 -1.33 -0.47 -11.54
C ILE A 32 -1.03 0.90 -12.14
N LEU A 33 0.24 1.21 -12.40
CA LEU A 33 0.60 2.49 -13.01
C LEU A 33 0.04 2.67 -14.42
N ASN A 34 -0.34 1.59 -15.08
CA ASN A 34 -0.98 1.65 -16.40
C ASN A 34 -2.49 1.89 -16.33
N VAL A 35 -3.07 1.86 -15.13
CA VAL A 35 -4.52 2.10 -14.97
C VAL A 35 -4.80 3.59 -15.16
N PRO A 36 -5.75 3.95 -16.03
CA PRO A 36 -6.11 5.36 -16.19
C PRO A 36 -6.55 5.97 -14.87
N GLY A 37 -6.00 7.14 -14.53
CA GLY A 37 -6.31 7.83 -13.29
C GLY A 37 -5.37 7.52 -12.13
N VAL A 38 -4.50 6.55 -12.26
CA VAL A 38 -3.42 6.33 -11.29
C VAL A 38 -2.25 7.23 -11.65
N ILE A 39 -1.84 8.05 -10.71
CA ILE A 39 -0.81 9.08 -10.94
C ILE A 39 0.54 8.60 -10.45
N ASN A 40 0.59 8.02 -9.26
CA ASN A 40 1.84 7.64 -8.63
C ASN A 40 1.59 6.54 -7.59
N VAL A 41 2.61 5.73 -7.34
CA VAL A 41 2.58 4.70 -6.31
C VAL A 41 3.90 4.75 -5.54
N GLU A 42 3.81 4.82 -4.22
CA GLU A 42 4.98 4.84 -3.34
C GLU A 42 4.85 3.71 -2.32
N ARG A 43 5.97 3.09 -1.99
CA ARG A 43 6.00 2.03 -0.98
C ARG A 43 6.74 2.48 0.27
N LEU A 44 6.24 2.05 1.41
CA LEU A 44 6.76 2.43 2.72
C LEU A 44 6.86 1.20 3.60
N LYS A 45 7.82 1.22 4.51
CA LYS A 45 7.96 0.16 5.52
C LYS A 45 7.89 0.80 6.90
N SER A 46 7.17 0.18 7.82
CA SER A 46 7.01 0.70 9.17
C SER A 46 8.37 0.82 9.89
N GLN A 47 8.45 1.81 10.75
CA GLN A 47 9.63 2.06 11.57
C GLN A 47 9.19 2.27 13.00
N THR A 48 10.03 1.84 13.93
CA THR A 48 9.85 2.21 15.33
C THR A 48 10.12 3.70 15.48
N MET A 49 9.45 4.34 16.42
CA MET A 49 9.65 5.77 16.61
C MET A 49 9.52 6.17 18.07
N LYS A 50 10.20 7.27 18.37
CA LYS A 50 10.04 8.00 19.62
C LYS A 50 9.53 9.38 19.27
N MET A 51 8.72 9.94 20.14
CA MET A 51 8.16 11.26 19.87
C MET A 51 8.08 12.06 21.18
N ASN A 52 8.49 13.32 21.10
CA ASN A 52 8.39 14.23 22.23
C ASN A 52 6.97 14.81 22.26
N PHE A 53 6.23 14.49 23.30
CA PHE A 53 4.97 15.17 23.57
C PHE A 53 4.69 15.15 25.06
N GLY A 54 3.95 16.13 25.54
CA GLY A 54 3.73 16.30 26.96
C GLY A 54 5.02 16.60 27.71
N GLY A 55 6.02 17.16 27.04
CA GLY A 55 7.30 17.53 27.64
C GLY A 55 8.30 16.40 27.80
N GLN A 56 8.02 15.21 27.27
CA GLN A 56 8.88 14.05 27.39
C GLN A 56 8.99 13.29 26.07
N VAL A 57 10.17 12.73 25.79
CA VAL A 57 10.36 11.81 24.67
C VAL A 57 9.83 10.44 25.10
N ARG A 58 8.91 9.90 24.31
CA ARG A 58 8.23 8.64 24.61
C ARG A 58 8.38 7.66 23.46
N ASP A 59 8.50 6.38 23.80
CA ASP A 59 8.41 5.31 22.82
C ASP A 59 6.94 5.20 22.37
N MET A 60 6.74 5.17 21.07
CA MET A 60 5.39 5.00 20.50
C MET A 60 5.20 3.52 20.17
N ASP A 61 4.04 2.99 20.55
CA ASP A 61 3.72 1.59 20.25
C ASP A 61 3.32 1.44 18.80
N THR A 62 4.16 0.76 18.02
CA THR A 62 3.93 0.49 16.61
C THR A 62 3.68 -0.99 16.35
N SER A 63 3.53 -1.80 17.40
CA SER A 63 3.47 -3.26 17.31
C SER A 63 2.26 -3.78 16.55
N GLN A 64 1.17 -3.00 16.49
CA GLN A 64 -0.07 -3.39 15.80
C GLN A 64 -0.14 -2.88 14.37
N GLU A 65 0.81 -2.09 13.94
CA GLU A 65 0.81 -1.53 12.59
C GLU A 65 1.25 -2.56 11.56
N PRO A 66 0.58 -2.60 10.39
CA PRO A 66 1.09 -3.41 9.29
C PRO A 66 2.49 -2.98 8.87
N THR A 67 3.30 -3.94 8.50
CA THR A 67 4.71 -3.70 8.16
C THR A 67 4.88 -2.90 6.88
N TYR A 68 4.08 -3.20 5.87
CA TYR A 68 4.24 -2.59 4.55
C TYR A 68 3.03 -1.76 4.18
N THR A 69 3.28 -0.59 3.58
CA THR A 69 2.24 0.33 3.12
C THR A 69 2.56 0.77 1.71
N ALA A 70 1.54 0.81 0.86
CA ALA A 70 1.65 1.44 -0.46
C ALA A 70 0.68 2.60 -0.52
N ILE A 71 1.15 3.72 -1.05
CA ILE A 71 0.34 4.91 -1.24
C ILE A 71 0.10 5.08 -2.73
N TYR A 72 -1.18 5.01 -3.11
CA TYR A 72 -1.61 5.18 -4.50
C TYR A 72 -2.26 6.54 -4.64
N ARG A 73 -1.62 7.43 -5.42
CA ARG A 73 -2.22 8.73 -5.73
C ARG A 73 -3.08 8.56 -6.96
N ILE A 74 -4.37 8.90 -6.84
CA ILE A 74 -5.36 8.66 -7.89
C ILE A 74 -6.17 9.93 -8.13
N GLU A 75 -6.75 10.03 -9.33
CA GLU A 75 -7.54 11.20 -9.71
C GLU A 75 -8.87 11.27 -8.98
N GLY A 76 -9.45 10.12 -8.64
CA GLY A 76 -10.72 10.07 -7.93
C GLY A 76 -11.05 8.66 -7.48
N PRO A 77 -12.03 8.51 -6.57
CA PRO A 77 -12.42 7.19 -6.05
C PRO A 77 -12.88 6.22 -7.13
N GLU A 78 -13.44 6.73 -8.21
CA GLU A 78 -13.97 5.92 -9.30
C GLU A 78 -12.89 5.11 -10.02
N VAL A 79 -11.62 5.51 -9.91
CA VAL A 79 -10.49 4.76 -10.48
C VAL A 79 -10.48 3.33 -9.93
N LEU A 80 -10.79 3.18 -8.64
CA LEU A 80 -10.77 1.88 -7.95
C LEU A 80 -11.92 0.96 -8.39
N GLU A 81 -12.92 1.50 -9.09
CA GLU A 81 -14.10 0.75 -9.52
C GLU A 81 -14.00 0.32 -10.98
N THR A 82 -12.95 0.70 -11.68
CA THR A 82 -12.81 0.40 -13.10
C THR A 82 -12.40 -1.05 -13.36
N SER A 83 -12.73 -1.56 -14.54
CA SER A 83 -12.27 -2.88 -14.94
C SER A 83 -10.76 -2.91 -15.14
N GLU A 84 -10.16 -1.80 -15.51
CA GLU A 84 -8.70 -1.67 -15.64
C GLU A 84 -8.00 -1.88 -14.30
N TRP A 85 -8.52 -1.25 -13.24
CA TRP A 85 -8.00 -1.48 -11.89
C TRP A 85 -8.16 -2.96 -11.50
N GLY A 86 -9.36 -3.50 -11.73
CA GLY A 86 -9.64 -4.90 -11.38
C GLY A 86 -8.70 -5.89 -12.07
N LYS A 87 -8.36 -5.63 -13.34
CA LYS A 87 -7.42 -6.48 -14.08
C LYS A 87 -5.99 -6.29 -13.58
N ALA A 88 -5.60 -5.05 -13.29
CA ALA A 88 -4.24 -4.74 -12.85
C ALA A 88 -3.90 -5.47 -11.54
N VAL A 89 -4.83 -5.48 -10.58
CA VAL A 89 -4.58 -6.12 -9.28
C VAL A 89 -4.57 -7.64 -9.36
N GLU A 90 -4.97 -8.22 -10.48
CA GLU A 90 -4.91 -9.67 -10.71
C GLU A 90 -3.78 -10.07 -11.67
N THR A 91 -2.91 -9.14 -12.03
CA THR A 91 -1.83 -9.39 -12.99
C THR A 91 -0.63 -10.07 -12.35
N GLY A 92 0.01 -10.98 -13.10
CA GLY A 92 1.27 -11.60 -12.71
C GLY A 92 1.12 -12.59 -11.56
N ARG A 93 2.18 -12.69 -10.76
CA ARG A 93 2.26 -13.66 -9.66
C ARG A 93 1.56 -13.18 -8.38
N TRP A 94 1.08 -11.92 -8.35
CA TRP A 94 0.50 -11.36 -7.14
C TRP A 94 -0.68 -12.18 -6.59
N PRO A 95 -1.71 -12.50 -7.40
CA PRO A 95 -2.91 -13.13 -6.82
C PRO A 95 -2.68 -14.55 -6.29
N ASP A 96 -1.82 -15.33 -6.93
CA ASP A 96 -1.66 -16.74 -6.57
C ASP A 96 -0.47 -16.99 -5.66
N GLU A 97 0.61 -16.25 -5.82
CA GLU A 97 1.87 -16.54 -5.13
C GLU A 97 2.16 -15.59 -3.97
N VAL A 98 1.49 -14.45 -3.90
CA VAL A 98 1.79 -13.43 -2.88
C VAL A 98 0.56 -13.11 -2.02
N ARG A 99 -0.55 -12.70 -2.65
CA ARG A 99 -1.75 -12.28 -1.91
C ARG A 99 -2.20 -13.26 -0.83
N PRO A 100 -2.22 -14.59 -1.08
CA PRO A 100 -2.68 -15.54 -0.04
C PRO A 100 -1.82 -15.55 1.21
N TYR A 101 -0.62 -15.04 1.15
CA TYR A 101 0.33 -15.00 2.27
C TYR A 101 0.36 -13.65 2.99
N THR A 102 -0.50 -12.73 2.60
CA THR A 102 -0.64 -11.43 3.26
C THR A 102 -1.67 -11.53 4.39
N SER A 103 -1.52 -10.67 5.38
CA SER A 103 -2.41 -10.61 6.53
C SER A 103 -2.48 -9.19 7.07
N ASN A 104 -3.34 -8.97 8.06
CA ASN A 104 -3.50 -7.67 8.70
C ASN A 104 -3.67 -6.55 7.67
N ARG A 105 -4.51 -6.81 6.66
CA ARG A 105 -4.70 -5.87 5.56
C ARG A 105 -5.64 -4.74 5.94
N GLN A 106 -5.26 -3.54 5.53
CA GLN A 106 -6.05 -2.35 5.77
C GLN A 106 -6.03 -1.49 4.51
N PHE A 107 -7.22 -1.10 4.05
CA PHE A 107 -7.35 -0.22 2.88
C PHE A 107 -8.10 1.03 3.32
N VAL A 108 -7.49 2.18 3.08
CA VAL A 108 -8.03 3.46 3.54
C VAL A 108 -7.99 4.45 2.38
N LEU A 109 -9.13 5.09 2.12
CA LEU A 109 -9.20 6.14 1.11
C LEU A 109 -9.22 7.49 1.82
N ARG A 110 -8.34 8.39 1.40
CA ARG A 110 -8.24 9.73 1.97
C ARG A 110 -8.31 10.79 0.87
N LYS A 111 -8.97 11.87 1.16
CA LYS A 111 -9.01 13.03 0.26
C LYS A 111 -8.10 14.10 0.82
N MET A 112 -7.31 14.72 -0.06
CA MET A 112 -6.47 15.84 0.34
C MET A 112 -7.34 16.99 0.83
N MET A 113 -6.98 17.57 1.96
CA MET A 113 -7.64 18.78 2.46
C MET A 113 -6.98 20.00 1.84
N GLU A 114 -7.79 20.96 1.46
CA GLU A 114 -7.30 22.18 0.81
C GLU A 114 -7.43 23.39 1.72
#